data_cf45f2e5b546516a9b27cf6a877cf65f
#
_entry.id   cf45f2e5b546516a9b27cf6a877cf65f
#
_cell.length_a   1.000
_cell.length_b   1.000
_cell.length_c   1.000
_cell.angle_alpha   90.00
_cell.angle_beta   90.00
_cell.angle_gamma   90.00
#
_symmetry.space_group_name_H-M   'P 1'
#
loop_
_entity.id
_entity.type
_entity.pdbx_description
1 polymer ?
#
loop_
_entity_poly.entity_id
_entity_poly.type
_entity_poly.pdbx_seq_one_letter_code
_entity_poly.pdbx_strand_id
1 'polypeptide(L)'
;MMEISQNSVEKALSKLMHPEINYSLVDLGMIKDIAFGQNKVSVILKVPFLDVPIRDHLIQMIKESVSDLNEAVETEINLQQMSQQERGEFRKKAKKGWKL
;
A
#
# COMPACT_ATOMS: atom_id res chain seq x y z
N MET A 1 1.75 24.88 -7.38
CA MET A 1 2.55 23.71 -7.00
C MET A 1 1.99 23.09 -5.73
N MET A 2 1.55 21.86 -5.78
CA MET A 2 1.02 21.21 -4.59
C MET A 2 2.16 20.80 -3.67
N GLU A 3 2.10 21.29 -2.43
CA GLU A 3 3.06 20.89 -1.44
C GLU A 3 2.73 19.50 -0.93
N ILE A 4 3.67 18.58 -1.06
CA ILE A 4 3.49 17.22 -0.56
C ILE A 4 3.66 17.22 0.97
N SER A 5 2.80 16.49 1.66
CA SER A 5 2.81 16.39 3.12
C SER A 5 2.47 14.97 3.54
N GLN A 6 2.70 14.68 4.81
CA GLN A 6 2.32 13.39 5.39
C GLN A 6 0.85 13.08 5.10
N ASN A 7 -0.01 14.07 5.31
CA ASN A 7 -1.45 13.90 5.10
C ASN A 7 -1.80 13.64 3.64
N SER A 8 -1.16 14.35 2.70
CA SER A 8 -1.44 14.15 1.29
C SER A 8 -0.96 12.78 0.80
N VAL A 9 0.15 12.29 1.34
CA VAL A 9 0.65 10.95 1.04
C VAL A 9 -0.32 9.89 1.55
N GLU A 10 -0.75 10.01 2.80
CA GLU A 10 -1.70 9.07 3.39
C GLU A 10 -3.02 9.04 2.60
N LYS A 11 -3.52 10.21 2.21
CA LYS A 11 -4.74 10.30 1.40
C LYS A 11 -4.57 9.59 0.06
N ALA A 12 -3.45 9.85 -0.62
CA ALA A 12 -3.21 9.25 -1.93
C ALA A 12 -3.13 7.73 -1.84
N LEU A 13 -2.42 7.21 -0.84
CA LEU A 13 -2.26 5.77 -0.69
C LEU A 13 -3.54 5.09 -0.22
N SER A 14 -4.39 5.80 0.54
CA SER A 14 -5.66 5.25 0.99
C SER A 14 -6.65 5.02 -0.15
N LYS A 15 -6.44 5.62 -1.30
CA LYS A 15 -7.29 5.45 -2.48
C LYS A 15 -6.90 4.25 -3.33
N LEU A 16 -5.76 3.64 -3.06
CA LEU A 16 -5.29 2.49 -3.85
C LEU A 16 -6.13 1.26 -3.51
N MET A 17 -6.74 0.69 -4.55
CA MET A 17 -7.59 -0.48 -4.40
C MET A 17 -6.84 -1.73 -4.83
N HIS A 18 -7.07 -2.82 -4.11
CA HIS A 18 -6.52 -4.10 -4.53
C HIS A 18 -7.11 -4.49 -5.89
N PRO A 19 -6.28 -4.97 -6.84
CA PRO A 19 -6.78 -5.28 -8.18
C PRO A 19 -7.86 -6.37 -8.23
N GLU A 20 -7.85 -7.29 -7.28
CA GLU A 20 -8.76 -8.44 -7.28
C GLU A 20 -9.77 -8.44 -6.13
N ILE A 21 -9.59 -7.54 -5.16
CA ILE A 21 -10.43 -7.50 -3.96
C ILE A 21 -11.03 -6.10 -3.87
N ASN A 22 -12.32 -6.01 -3.57
CA ASN A 22 -13.03 -4.74 -3.52
C ASN A 22 -12.82 -4.01 -2.19
N TYR A 23 -11.56 -3.87 -1.79
CA TYR A 23 -11.13 -3.10 -0.63
C TYR A 23 -9.85 -2.37 -0.97
N SER A 24 -9.59 -1.24 -0.30
CA SER A 24 -8.32 -0.54 -0.44
C SER A 24 -7.19 -1.35 0.21
N LEU A 25 -5.96 -1.08 -0.21
CA LEU A 25 -4.79 -1.73 0.38
C LEU A 25 -4.67 -1.42 1.88
N VAL A 26 -5.04 -0.19 2.27
CA VAL A 26 -5.04 0.21 3.68
C VAL A 26 -6.07 -0.58 4.48
N ASP A 27 -7.29 -0.73 3.94
CA ASP A 27 -8.35 -1.49 4.62
C ASP A 27 -7.98 -2.96 4.78
N LEU A 28 -7.23 -3.51 3.84
CA LEU A 28 -6.78 -4.90 3.91
C LEU A 28 -5.59 -5.08 4.86
N GLY A 29 -5.06 -3.98 5.40
CA GLY A 29 -3.90 -4.05 6.27
C GLY A 29 -2.60 -4.28 5.53
N MET A 30 -2.57 -4.06 4.23
CA MET A 30 -1.38 -4.26 3.40
C MET A 30 -0.43 -3.06 3.42
N ILE A 31 -0.95 -1.86 3.63
CA ILE A 31 -0.14 -0.66 3.75
C ILE A 31 -0.13 -0.21 5.21
N LYS A 32 1.06 -0.09 5.78
CA LYS A 32 1.24 0.32 7.18
C LYS A 32 2.38 1.33 7.31
N ASP A 33 2.34 2.10 8.39
CA ASP A 33 3.43 2.99 8.80
C ASP A 33 3.95 3.89 7.67
N ILE A 34 3.03 4.61 7.05
CA ILE A 34 3.37 5.60 6.04
C ILE A 34 4.08 6.77 6.71
N ALA A 35 5.29 7.08 6.26
CA ALA A 35 6.07 8.18 6.78
C ALA A 35 6.63 9.02 5.63
N PHE A 36 6.57 10.35 5.77
CA PHE A 36 7.12 11.27 4.80
C PHE A 36 8.09 12.22 5.48
N GLY A 37 9.28 12.37 4.91
CA GLY A 37 10.27 13.34 5.37
C GLY A 37 11.47 13.35 4.45
N GLN A 38 12.14 14.52 4.35
CA GLN A 38 13.36 14.69 3.54
C GLN A 38 13.18 14.20 2.09
N ASN A 39 12.06 14.54 1.47
CA ASN A 39 11.72 14.15 0.10
C ASN A 39 11.67 12.64 -0.10
N LYS A 40 11.30 11.89 0.94
CA LYS A 40 11.22 10.45 0.87
C LYS A 40 9.96 9.96 1.56
N VAL A 41 9.25 9.05 0.89
CA VAL A 41 8.10 8.35 1.47
C VAL A 41 8.53 6.95 1.82
N SER A 42 8.34 6.56 3.07
CA SER A 42 8.60 5.20 3.53
C SER A 42 7.29 4.52 3.86
N VAL A 43 7.08 3.32 3.32
CA VAL A 43 5.84 2.57 3.49
C VAL A 43 6.20 1.12 3.81
N ILE A 44 5.49 0.55 4.77
CA ILE A 44 5.57 -0.89 5.00
C ILE A 44 4.44 -1.54 4.21
N LEU A 45 4.81 -2.41 3.27
CA LEU A 45 3.85 -3.20 2.49
C LEU A 45 3.84 -4.61 3.06
N LYS A 46 2.70 -5.00 3.64
CA LYS A 46 2.53 -6.34 4.19
C LYS A 46 1.73 -7.20 3.22
N VAL A 47 2.27 -8.38 2.93
CA VAL A 47 1.64 -9.34 2.02
C VAL A 47 1.43 -10.65 2.76
N PRO A 48 0.40 -11.45 2.39
CA PRO A 48 0.16 -12.74 3.05
C PRO A 48 1.38 -13.66 2.97
N PHE A 49 2.05 -13.66 1.82
CA PHE A 49 3.28 -14.41 1.58
C PHE A 49 4.21 -13.54 0.75
N LEU A 50 5.52 -13.61 1.01
CA LEU A 50 6.50 -12.78 0.31
C LEU A 50 6.59 -13.06 -1.19
N ASP A 51 6.20 -14.25 -1.62
CA ASP A 51 6.28 -14.66 -3.02
C ASP A 51 4.96 -14.57 -3.78
N VAL A 52 4.00 -13.75 -3.29
CA VAL A 52 2.73 -13.58 -4.02
C VAL A 52 3.00 -12.94 -5.39
N PRO A 53 2.34 -13.44 -6.45
CA PRO A 53 2.59 -12.92 -7.81
C PRO A 53 2.25 -11.45 -7.98
N ILE A 54 1.28 -10.94 -7.21
CA ILE A 54 0.82 -9.57 -7.31
C ILE A 54 1.73 -8.56 -6.62
N ARG A 55 2.75 -9.03 -5.89
CA ARG A 55 3.64 -8.19 -5.09
C ARG A 55 4.23 -7.02 -5.88
N ASP A 56 4.79 -7.32 -7.04
CA ASP A 56 5.45 -6.31 -7.86
C ASP A 56 4.46 -5.28 -8.39
N HIS A 57 3.24 -5.73 -8.70
CA HIS A 57 2.18 -4.82 -9.14
C HIS A 57 1.78 -3.85 -8.02
N LEU A 58 1.67 -4.34 -6.79
CA LEU A 58 1.34 -3.50 -5.64
C LEU A 58 2.43 -2.48 -5.36
N ILE A 59 3.69 -2.90 -5.46
CA ILE A 59 4.84 -2.00 -5.30
C ILE A 59 4.78 -0.89 -6.34
N GLN A 60 4.51 -1.24 -7.60
CA GLN A 60 4.40 -0.27 -8.68
C GLN A 60 3.25 0.71 -8.45
N MET A 61 2.11 0.24 -7.99
CA MET A 61 0.96 1.11 -7.69
C MET A 61 1.31 2.16 -6.66
N ILE A 62 2.02 1.76 -5.60
CA ILE A 62 2.42 2.69 -4.53
C ILE A 62 3.41 3.73 -5.08
N LYS A 63 4.41 3.28 -5.83
CA LYS A 63 5.41 4.18 -6.41
C LYS A 63 4.77 5.19 -7.36
N GLU A 64 3.86 4.75 -8.20
CA GLU A 64 3.18 5.63 -9.14
C GLU A 64 2.31 6.66 -8.41
N SER A 65 1.63 6.25 -7.35
CA SER A 65 0.81 7.15 -6.56
C SER A 65 1.63 8.28 -5.94
N VAL A 66 2.80 7.95 -5.40
CA VAL A 66 3.71 8.96 -4.83
C VAL A 66 4.28 9.85 -5.93
N SER A 67 4.68 9.27 -7.05
CA SER A 67 5.22 10.02 -8.18
C SER A 67 4.21 11.01 -8.75
N ASP A 68 2.94 10.65 -8.76
CA ASP A 68 1.86 11.54 -9.21
C ASP A 68 1.72 12.76 -8.30
N LEU A 69 2.06 12.63 -7.03
CA LEU A 69 2.06 13.76 -6.10
C LEU A 69 3.27 14.65 -6.33
N ASN A 70 4.45 14.06 -6.49
CA ASN A 70 5.69 14.79 -6.72
C ASN A 70 6.77 13.83 -7.21
N GLU A 71 7.22 14.03 -8.45
CA GLU A 71 8.21 13.16 -9.09
C GLU A 71 9.58 13.19 -8.39
N ALA A 72 9.89 14.27 -7.67
CA ALA A 72 11.17 14.42 -6.99
C ALA A 72 11.24 13.64 -5.68
N VAL A 73 10.13 13.09 -5.22
CA VAL A 73 10.08 12.34 -3.97
C VAL A 73 10.42 10.87 -4.23
N GLU A 74 11.35 10.34 -3.42
CA GLU A 74 11.69 8.92 -3.48
C GLU A 74 10.67 8.10 -2.69
N THR A 75 10.44 6.88 -3.12
CA THR A 75 9.57 5.95 -2.41
C THR A 75 10.39 4.74 -1.97
N GLU A 76 10.39 4.50 -0.65
CA GLU A 76 11.00 3.32 -0.08
C GLU A 76 9.91 2.38 0.42
N ILE A 77 9.92 1.16 -0.05
CA ILE A 77 8.91 0.17 0.34
C ILE A 77 9.61 -0.97 1.08
N ASN A 78 9.22 -1.15 2.34
CA ASN A 78 9.67 -2.27 3.15
C ASN A 78 8.66 -3.40 3.02
N LEU A 79 9.05 -4.46 2.34
CA LEU A 79 8.19 -5.61 2.13
C LEU A 79 8.26 -6.53 3.33
N GLN A 80 7.11 -6.83 3.94
CA GLN A 80 7.02 -7.72 5.09
C GLN A 80 5.91 -8.73 4.89
N GLN A 81 6.09 -9.91 5.47
CA GLN A 81 5.05 -10.92 5.46
C GLN A 81 4.10 -10.68 6.63
N MET A 82 2.82 -10.85 6.39
CA MET A 82 1.81 -10.74 7.45
C MET A 82 2.00 -11.83 8.49
N SER A 83 1.71 -11.48 9.76
CA SER A 83 1.63 -12.47 10.83
C SER A 83 0.42 -13.39 10.58
N GLN A 84 0.35 -14.48 11.33
CA GLN A 84 -0.77 -15.41 11.24
C GLN A 84 -2.10 -14.71 11.50
N GLN A 85 -2.13 -13.83 12.50
CA GLN A 85 -3.33 -13.07 12.85
C GLN A 85 -3.71 -12.10 11.73
N GLU A 86 -2.72 -11.39 11.18
CA GLU A 86 -2.96 -10.45 10.10
C GLU A 86 -3.47 -11.17 8.86
N ARG A 87 -2.94 -12.34 8.55
CA ARG A 87 -3.42 -13.15 7.42
C ARG A 87 -4.87 -13.59 7.62
N GLY A 88 -5.24 -13.92 8.85
CA GLY A 88 -6.61 -14.30 9.18
C GLY A 88 -7.59 -13.15 8.91
N GLU A 89 -7.24 -11.96 9.34
CA GLU A 89 -8.07 -10.77 9.12
C GLU A 89 -8.13 -10.39 7.64
N PHE A 90 -7.01 -10.47 6.96
CA PHE A 90 -6.93 -10.25 5.52
C PHE A 90 -7.86 -11.20 4.76
N ARG A 91 -7.81 -12.48 5.13
CA ARG A 91 -8.61 -13.51 4.47
C ARG A 91 -10.11 -13.26 4.65
N LYS A 92 -10.52 -12.82 5.83
CA LYS A 92 -11.92 -12.49 6.10
C LYS A 92 -12.42 -11.36 5.19
N LYS A 93 -11.64 -10.30 5.08
CA LYS A 93 -11.99 -9.17 4.21
C LYS A 93 -11.92 -9.56 2.75
N ALA A 94 -10.93 -10.33 2.36
CA ALA A 94 -10.78 -10.79 0.98
C ALA A 94 -11.99 -11.59 0.52
N LYS A 95 -12.51 -12.46 1.38
CA LYS A 95 -13.71 -13.24 1.06
C LYS A 95 -14.92 -12.35 0.79
N LYS A 96 -15.08 -11.28 1.58
CA LYS A 96 -16.22 -10.38 1.42
C LYS A 96 -16.10 -9.50 0.19
N GLY A 97 -14.89 -9.09 -0.15
CA GLY A 97 -14.66 -8.15 -1.24
C GLY A 97 -14.14 -8.76 -2.52
N TRP A 98 -14.03 -10.07 -2.61
CA TRP A 98 -13.46 -10.72 -3.80
C TRP A 98 -14.31 -10.45 -5.04
N LYS A 99 -13.64 -9.98 -6.09
CA LYS A 99 -14.29 -9.73 -7.38
C LYS A 99 -14.31 -11.02 -8.19
N LEU A 100 -15.49 -11.51 -8.45
CA LEU A 100 -15.68 -12.71 -9.26
C LEU A 100 -16.08 -12.34 -10.68
#